data_aeb8d568db5b96cf4a3f7e0a1cb73f31
#
_entry.id   aeb8d568db5b96cf4a3f7e0a1cb73f31
#
_cell.length_a   1.000
_cell.length_b   1.000
_cell.length_c   1.000
_cell.angle_alpha   90.00
_cell.angle_beta   90.00
_cell.angle_gamma   90.00
#
_symmetry.space_group_name_H-M   'P 1'
#
loop_
_entity.id
_entity.type
_entity.pdbx_description
1 polymer ?
#
loop_
_entity_poly.entity_id
_entity_poly.type
_entity_poly.pdbx_seq_one_letter_code
_entity_poly.pdbx_strand_id
1 'polypeptide(L)'
;METKRTFSEKVKHIWNYFTTYEKIWFFSILVLSIILGILFPEEDVNGVNGKMIMFLYFLDTFLNILCELLISKQSKWNFIVSVFVELTEILTLILLAARFATMVTTLFFWLPIDIISFINWHRHPDRQEEELTEVRKLTGWQEVAVIAGIVIWTVVVGYFTSELNIATDLFGGNKTIETWVIYLDACASAVGIANGVFILLRYREQWIAWYICTLLEMAINILAGQYMLLALKIGFLTNTTYGYIKWTQYIRSHKTDKKSIA
;
A
#
# COMPACT_ATOMS: atom_id res chain seq x y z
N MET A 1 23.77 -27.68 -12.57
CA MET A 1 23.01 -28.56 -11.68
C MET A 1 22.63 -27.76 -10.45
N GLU A 2 21.41 -27.18 -10.41
CA GLU A 2 20.92 -26.52 -9.19
C GLU A 2 20.62 -27.59 -8.16
N THR A 3 21.39 -27.63 -7.10
CA THR A 3 21.10 -28.46 -5.91
C THR A 3 19.73 -28.04 -5.37
N LYS A 4 18.74 -28.93 -5.43
CA LYS A 4 17.41 -28.70 -4.84
C LYS A 4 17.58 -28.46 -3.35
N ARG A 5 17.50 -27.20 -2.93
CA ARG A 5 17.52 -26.80 -1.49
C ARG A 5 16.38 -27.51 -0.76
N THR A 6 16.66 -28.05 0.40
CA THR A 6 15.65 -28.63 1.30
C THR A 6 14.67 -27.54 1.75
N PHE A 7 13.47 -27.92 2.19
CA PHE A 7 12.47 -26.94 2.71
C PHE A 7 13.06 -26.08 3.84
N SER A 8 13.81 -26.69 4.76
CA SER A 8 14.49 -25.99 5.86
C SER A 8 15.51 -24.95 5.37
N GLU A 9 16.28 -25.28 4.32
CA GLU A 9 17.25 -24.35 3.71
C GLU A 9 16.54 -23.19 3.00
N LYS A 10 15.40 -23.44 2.36
CA LYS A 10 14.59 -22.39 1.76
C LYS A 10 14.04 -21.42 2.83
N VAL A 11 13.48 -21.96 3.92
CA VAL A 11 12.98 -21.13 5.04
C VAL A 11 14.11 -20.31 5.66
N LYS A 12 15.28 -20.92 5.90
CA LYS A 12 16.45 -20.22 6.44
C LYS A 12 16.95 -19.13 5.49
N HIS A 13 16.92 -19.37 4.17
CA HIS A 13 17.28 -18.38 3.16
C HIS A 13 16.33 -17.18 3.18
N ILE A 14 15.01 -17.43 3.18
CA ILE A 14 13.99 -16.37 3.27
C ILE A 14 14.15 -15.59 4.58
N TRP A 15 14.37 -16.30 5.71
CA TRP A 15 14.59 -15.64 6.99
C TRP A 15 15.82 -14.75 7.01
N ASN A 16 16.91 -15.16 6.37
CA ASN A 16 18.15 -14.40 6.29
C ASN A 16 18.10 -13.26 5.27
N TYR A 17 17.10 -13.26 4.36
CA TYR A 17 16.87 -12.18 3.43
C TYR A 17 16.46 -10.87 4.12
N PHE A 18 15.76 -10.98 5.25
CA PHE A 18 15.34 -9.83 6.03
C PHE A 18 16.37 -9.50 7.13
N THR A 19 16.64 -8.20 7.31
CA THR A 19 17.48 -7.69 8.39
C THR A 19 16.80 -7.87 9.75
N THR A 20 17.56 -7.77 10.84
CA THR A 20 17.00 -7.83 12.20
C THR A 20 15.96 -6.74 12.44
N TYR A 21 16.20 -5.52 11.94
CA TYR A 21 15.23 -4.42 12.00
C TYR A 21 13.92 -4.77 11.30
N GLU A 22 13.98 -5.26 10.06
CA GLU A 22 12.80 -5.63 9.26
C GLU A 22 11.98 -6.73 9.94
N LYS A 23 12.64 -7.71 10.56
CA LYS A 23 11.97 -8.77 11.33
C LYS A 23 11.25 -8.21 12.56
N ILE A 24 11.94 -7.39 13.36
CA ILE A 24 11.35 -6.79 14.56
C ILE A 24 10.17 -5.92 14.16
N TRP A 25 10.32 -5.08 13.13
CA TRP A 25 9.27 -4.24 12.61
C TRP A 25 8.04 -5.08 12.17
N PHE A 26 8.25 -6.12 11.36
CA PHE A 26 7.19 -7.00 10.87
C PHE A 26 6.37 -7.62 12.01
N PHE A 27 7.04 -8.25 12.98
CA PHE A 27 6.36 -8.87 14.10
C PHE A 27 5.72 -7.86 15.06
N SER A 28 6.31 -6.68 15.23
CA SER A 28 5.74 -5.61 16.05
C SER A 28 4.41 -5.13 15.51
N ILE A 29 4.28 -4.96 14.19
CA ILE A 29 3.02 -4.55 13.57
C ILE A 29 1.96 -5.66 13.67
N LEU A 30 2.33 -6.93 13.48
CA LEU A 30 1.40 -8.04 13.66
C LEU A 30 0.89 -8.13 15.10
N VAL A 31 1.77 -8.00 16.09
CA VAL A 31 1.38 -8.00 17.50
C VAL A 31 0.48 -6.81 17.80
N LEU A 32 0.79 -5.62 17.30
CA LEU A 32 -0.05 -4.44 17.45
C LEU A 32 -1.44 -4.65 16.83
N SER A 33 -1.52 -5.25 15.65
CA SER A 33 -2.79 -5.58 14.99
C SER A 33 -3.65 -6.51 15.86
N ILE A 34 -3.04 -7.56 16.44
CA ILE A 34 -3.73 -8.48 17.35
C ILE A 34 -4.22 -7.74 18.61
N ILE A 35 -3.39 -6.90 19.22
CA ILE A 35 -3.75 -6.12 20.41
C ILE A 35 -4.94 -5.22 20.10
N LEU A 36 -4.90 -4.48 19.00
CA LEU A 36 -6.01 -3.59 18.61
C LEU A 36 -7.28 -4.37 18.30
N GLY A 37 -7.19 -5.53 17.64
CA GLY A 37 -8.35 -6.39 17.41
C GLY A 37 -8.98 -6.95 18.70
N ILE A 38 -8.18 -7.19 19.75
CA ILE A 38 -8.70 -7.62 21.05
C ILE A 38 -9.34 -6.45 21.82
N LEU A 39 -8.74 -5.25 21.75
CA LEU A 39 -9.23 -4.06 22.45
C LEU A 39 -10.45 -3.45 21.78
N PHE A 40 -10.53 -3.54 20.46
CA PHE A 40 -11.59 -2.98 19.62
C PHE A 40 -12.10 -4.06 18.66
N PRO A 41 -12.88 -5.04 19.17
CA PRO A 41 -13.43 -6.11 18.32
C PRO A 41 -14.41 -5.52 17.32
N GLU A 42 -14.37 -6.03 16.09
CA GLU A 42 -15.32 -5.64 15.05
C GLU A 42 -16.73 -6.22 15.35
N GLU A 43 -17.75 -5.42 15.10
CA GLU A 43 -19.14 -5.83 15.17
C GLU A 43 -19.57 -6.52 13.86
N ASP A 44 -20.72 -7.20 13.89
CA ASP A 44 -21.31 -7.78 12.69
C ASP A 44 -21.82 -6.65 11.77
N VAL A 45 -21.38 -6.64 10.52
CA VAL A 45 -21.74 -5.62 9.53
C VAL A 45 -22.25 -6.28 8.26
N ASN A 46 -23.38 -5.82 7.73
CA ASN A 46 -24.01 -6.35 6.51
C ASN A 46 -24.21 -7.88 6.53
N GLY A 47 -24.46 -8.47 7.69
CA GLY A 47 -24.62 -9.92 7.86
C GLY A 47 -23.29 -10.70 7.89
N VAL A 48 -22.15 -10.02 7.84
CA VAL A 48 -20.82 -10.62 8.01
C VAL A 48 -20.44 -10.59 9.48
N ASN A 49 -20.00 -11.75 9.99
CA ASN A 49 -19.61 -11.88 11.39
C ASN A 49 -18.31 -11.10 11.69
N GLY A 50 -18.27 -10.33 12.78
CA GLY A 50 -17.15 -9.51 13.19
C GLY A 50 -15.82 -10.27 13.31
N LYS A 51 -15.84 -11.54 13.73
CA LYS A 51 -14.63 -12.39 13.76
C LYS A 51 -14.07 -12.66 12.36
N MET A 52 -14.96 -12.78 11.36
CA MET A 52 -14.53 -12.94 9.97
C MET A 52 -13.90 -11.63 9.45
N ILE A 53 -14.48 -10.50 9.79
CA ILE A 53 -13.94 -9.16 9.45
C ILE A 53 -12.54 -9.01 10.08
N MET A 54 -12.38 -9.32 11.37
CA MET A 54 -11.09 -9.28 12.06
C MET A 54 -10.05 -10.20 11.41
N PHE A 55 -10.45 -11.40 10.99
CA PHE A 55 -9.55 -12.32 10.28
C PHE A 55 -9.09 -11.73 8.94
N LEU A 56 -10.00 -11.11 8.17
CA LEU A 56 -9.66 -10.46 6.89
C LEU A 56 -8.72 -9.28 7.12
N TYR A 57 -8.95 -8.45 8.13
CA TYR A 57 -8.06 -7.34 8.47
C TYR A 57 -6.66 -7.81 8.92
N PHE A 58 -6.59 -8.91 9.66
CA PHE A 58 -5.31 -9.49 10.03
C PHE A 58 -4.56 -10.06 8.82
N LEU A 59 -5.26 -10.76 7.94
CA LEU A 59 -4.69 -11.30 6.71
C LEU A 59 -4.20 -10.17 5.79
N ASP A 60 -5.02 -9.14 5.62
CA ASP A 60 -4.66 -7.94 4.87
C ASP A 60 -3.42 -7.25 5.47
N THR A 61 -3.39 -7.06 6.79
CA THR A 61 -2.22 -6.51 7.49
C THR A 61 -0.97 -7.35 7.24
N PHE A 62 -1.06 -8.68 7.36
CA PHE A 62 0.08 -9.59 7.15
C PHE A 62 0.64 -9.48 5.72
N LEU A 63 -0.23 -9.51 4.71
CA LEU A 63 0.17 -9.43 3.31
C LEU A 63 0.76 -8.05 2.96
N ASN A 64 0.12 -6.98 3.42
CA ASN A 64 0.56 -5.62 3.17
C ASN A 64 1.94 -5.32 3.76
N ILE A 65 2.19 -5.66 5.03
CA ILE A 65 3.52 -5.40 5.63
C ILE A 65 4.63 -6.24 4.98
N LEU A 66 4.32 -7.43 4.47
CA LEU A 66 5.27 -8.22 3.70
C LEU A 66 5.55 -7.54 2.34
N CYS A 67 4.52 -7.09 1.64
CA CYS A 67 4.63 -6.36 0.39
C CYS A 67 5.50 -5.11 0.56
N GLU A 68 5.23 -4.30 1.58
CA GLU A 68 5.97 -3.08 1.91
C GLU A 68 7.47 -3.31 2.15
N LEU A 69 7.83 -4.38 2.86
CA LEU A 69 9.24 -4.75 3.05
C LEU A 69 9.90 -5.10 1.71
N LEU A 70 9.20 -5.81 0.83
CA LEU A 70 9.73 -6.15 -0.49
C LEU A 70 9.90 -4.91 -1.37
N ILE A 71 8.97 -3.94 -1.33
CA ILE A 71 9.10 -2.65 -2.04
C ILE A 71 10.31 -1.87 -1.52
N SER A 72 10.48 -1.77 -0.20
CA SER A 72 11.62 -1.04 0.38
C SER A 72 12.97 -1.64 0.00
N LYS A 73 13.00 -2.94 -0.31
CA LYS A 73 14.15 -3.69 -0.85
C LYS A 73 14.27 -3.64 -2.37
N GLN A 74 13.43 -2.87 -3.07
CA GLN A 74 13.38 -2.80 -4.55
C GLN A 74 13.17 -4.16 -5.22
N SER A 75 12.56 -5.11 -4.51
CA SER A 75 12.34 -6.46 -4.99
C SER A 75 11.06 -6.54 -5.85
N LYS A 76 11.19 -7.03 -7.09
CA LYS A 76 10.04 -7.26 -7.99
C LYS A 76 9.02 -8.26 -7.44
N TRP A 77 9.39 -9.09 -6.46
CA TRP A 77 8.49 -10.07 -5.85
C TRP A 77 7.38 -9.43 -5.02
N ASN A 78 7.51 -8.12 -4.70
CA ASN A 78 6.42 -7.37 -4.05
C ASN A 78 5.12 -7.50 -4.84
N PHE A 79 5.16 -7.43 -6.18
CA PHE A 79 3.97 -7.46 -7.05
C PHE A 79 3.22 -8.79 -7.01
N ILE A 80 3.90 -9.91 -6.72
CA ILE A 80 3.23 -11.20 -6.49
C ILE A 80 2.44 -11.17 -5.19
N VAL A 81 3.03 -10.60 -4.14
CA VAL A 81 2.37 -10.45 -2.83
C VAL A 81 1.22 -9.44 -2.94
N SER A 82 1.43 -8.34 -3.66
CA SER A 82 0.43 -7.28 -3.88
C SER A 82 -0.87 -7.81 -4.51
N VAL A 83 -0.79 -8.70 -5.49
CA VAL A 83 -2.01 -9.33 -6.06
C VAL A 83 -2.85 -10.01 -4.97
N PHE A 84 -2.24 -10.67 -3.99
CA PHE A 84 -2.99 -11.25 -2.87
C PHE A 84 -3.53 -10.17 -1.91
N VAL A 85 -2.78 -9.09 -1.69
CA VAL A 85 -3.26 -7.91 -0.94
C VAL A 85 -4.54 -7.39 -1.58
N GLU A 86 -4.53 -7.13 -2.87
CA GLU A 86 -5.65 -6.56 -3.60
C GLU A 86 -6.87 -7.48 -3.62
N LEU A 87 -6.67 -8.78 -3.73
CA LEU A 87 -7.76 -9.75 -3.62
C LEU A 87 -8.41 -9.74 -2.23
N THR A 88 -7.60 -9.63 -1.15
CA THR A 88 -8.15 -9.52 0.21
C THR A 88 -8.84 -8.19 0.44
N GLU A 89 -8.29 -7.09 -0.09
CA GLU A 89 -8.91 -5.77 -0.02
C GLU A 89 -10.26 -5.73 -0.76
N ILE A 90 -10.31 -6.19 -2.01
CA ILE A 90 -11.56 -6.25 -2.80
C ILE A 90 -12.61 -7.07 -2.05
N LEU A 91 -12.25 -8.25 -1.53
CA LEU A 91 -13.17 -9.08 -0.77
C LEU A 91 -13.72 -8.33 0.45
N THR A 92 -12.87 -7.68 1.22
CA THR A 92 -13.24 -6.91 2.41
C THR A 92 -14.16 -5.75 2.04
N LEU A 93 -13.83 -4.98 1.00
CA LEU A 93 -14.62 -3.83 0.55
C LEU A 93 -16.00 -4.23 0.01
N ILE A 94 -16.10 -5.37 -0.68
CA ILE A 94 -17.39 -5.92 -1.12
C ILE A 94 -18.25 -6.34 0.08
N LEU A 95 -17.66 -7.05 1.05
CA LEU A 95 -18.40 -7.54 2.22
C LEU A 95 -18.90 -6.40 3.11
N LEU A 96 -18.12 -5.34 3.26
CA LEU A 96 -18.48 -4.19 4.09
C LEU A 96 -19.28 -3.12 3.33
N ALA A 97 -19.41 -3.23 2.01
CA ALA A 97 -20.04 -2.23 1.13
C ALA A 97 -19.54 -0.79 1.38
N ALA A 98 -18.23 -0.64 1.64
CA ALA A 98 -17.60 0.62 2.00
C ALA A 98 -16.51 1.02 1.00
N ARG A 99 -16.14 2.31 0.97
CA ARG A 99 -15.01 2.85 0.20
C ARG A 99 -15.07 2.49 -1.29
N PHE A 100 -16.17 2.87 -1.94
CA PHE A 100 -16.45 2.52 -3.33
C PHE A 100 -15.35 2.98 -4.31
N ALA A 101 -14.81 4.20 -4.13
CA ALA A 101 -13.75 4.71 -5.00
C ALA A 101 -12.47 3.86 -4.90
N THR A 102 -12.08 3.48 -3.67
CA THR A 102 -10.94 2.55 -3.45
C THR A 102 -11.23 1.19 -4.11
N MET A 103 -12.41 0.61 -3.91
CA MET A 103 -12.76 -0.69 -4.50
C MET A 103 -12.63 -0.69 -6.03
N VAL A 104 -13.14 0.36 -6.70
CA VAL A 104 -13.05 0.49 -8.16
C VAL A 104 -11.59 0.65 -8.60
N THR A 105 -10.80 1.46 -7.90
CA THR A 105 -9.38 1.63 -8.24
C THR A 105 -8.55 0.38 -7.98
N THR A 106 -8.82 -0.39 -6.93
CA THR A 106 -8.12 -1.65 -6.68
C THR A 106 -8.41 -2.66 -7.78
N LEU A 107 -9.67 -2.80 -8.20
CA LEU A 107 -10.06 -3.76 -9.22
C LEU A 107 -9.54 -3.38 -10.63
N PHE A 108 -9.68 -2.11 -11.04
CA PHE A 108 -9.43 -1.69 -12.42
C PHE A 108 -8.07 -1.03 -12.64
N PHE A 109 -7.38 -0.66 -11.58
CA PHE A 109 -6.07 -0.02 -11.67
C PHE A 109 -4.98 -0.84 -10.99
N TRP A 110 -5.11 -1.16 -9.69
CA TRP A 110 -4.03 -1.80 -8.94
C TRP A 110 -3.71 -3.21 -9.46
N LEU A 111 -4.69 -4.09 -9.62
CA LEU A 111 -4.47 -5.43 -10.15
C LEU A 111 -3.79 -5.43 -11.54
N PRO A 112 -4.22 -4.65 -12.55
CA PRO A 112 -3.52 -4.58 -13.82
C PRO A 112 -2.13 -3.96 -13.73
N ILE A 113 -1.96 -2.89 -12.92
CA ILE A 113 -0.68 -2.17 -12.87
C ILE A 113 0.41 -2.98 -12.19
N ASP A 114 0.07 -3.85 -11.25
CA ASP A 114 1.03 -4.72 -10.60
C ASP A 114 1.64 -5.73 -11.56
N ILE A 115 0.83 -6.31 -12.43
CA ILE A 115 1.33 -7.21 -13.49
C ILE A 115 2.29 -6.45 -14.42
N ILE A 116 1.90 -5.23 -14.84
CA ILE A 116 2.72 -4.38 -15.70
C ILE A 116 4.00 -3.96 -14.99
N SER A 117 3.90 -3.61 -13.70
CA SER A 117 5.04 -3.21 -12.88
C SER A 117 6.04 -4.33 -12.65
N PHE A 118 5.56 -5.56 -12.41
CA PHE A 118 6.42 -6.74 -12.31
C PHE A 118 7.27 -6.91 -13.57
N ILE A 119 6.65 -6.79 -14.75
CA ILE A 119 7.34 -6.90 -16.04
C ILE A 119 8.34 -5.75 -16.22
N ASN A 120 7.92 -4.52 -15.86
CA ASN A 120 8.77 -3.33 -16.00
C ASN A 120 9.99 -3.40 -15.08
N TRP A 121 9.84 -3.77 -13.84
CA TRP A 121 10.95 -3.91 -12.89
C TRP A 121 11.89 -5.04 -13.30
N HIS A 122 11.35 -6.13 -13.81
CA HIS A 122 12.16 -7.24 -14.34
C HIS A 122 13.03 -6.82 -15.55
N ARG A 123 12.57 -5.87 -16.36
CA ARG A 123 13.28 -5.38 -17.54
C ARG A 123 14.31 -4.28 -17.25
N HIS A 124 14.31 -3.76 -16.03
CA HIS A 124 15.21 -2.67 -15.62
C HIS A 124 15.95 -3.01 -14.33
N PRO A 125 16.73 -4.10 -14.29
CA PRO A 125 17.54 -4.44 -13.14
C PRO A 125 18.62 -3.37 -12.92
N ASP A 126 19.11 -3.25 -11.69
CA ASP A 126 20.29 -2.46 -11.40
C ASP A 126 21.52 -3.08 -12.09
N ARG A 127 22.49 -2.23 -12.47
CA ARG A 127 23.69 -2.68 -13.19
C ARG A 127 24.70 -3.38 -12.29
N GLN A 128 24.69 -3.09 -10.99
CA GLN A 128 25.64 -3.65 -10.01
C GLN A 128 25.00 -4.77 -9.20
N GLU A 129 23.69 -4.69 -8.95
CA GLU A 129 22.93 -5.67 -8.21
C GLU A 129 21.69 -6.08 -9.03
N GLU A 130 21.79 -7.17 -9.79
CA GLU A 130 20.71 -7.65 -10.70
C GLU A 130 19.36 -7.88 -10.03
N GLU A 131 19.32 -8.04 -8.70
CA GLU A 131 18.10 -8.21 -7.92
C GLU A 131 17.35 -6.88 -7.65
N LEU A 132 18.04 -5.74 -7.77
CA LEU A 132 17.46 -4.42 -7.57
C LEU A 132 16.94 -3.82 -8.88
N THR A 133 16.15 -2.75 -8.77
CA THR A 133 15.66 -1.97 -9.92
C THR A 133 16.16 -0.53 -9.87
N GLU A 134 16.44 0.06 -11.04
CA GLU A 134 16.92 1.45 -11.15
C GLU A 134 15.84 2.46 -10.73
N VAL A 135 16.17 3.37 -9.81
CA VAL A 135 15.25 4.36 -9.23
C VAL A 135 15.41 5.73 -9.88
N ARG A 136 14.31 6.47 -10.06
CA ARG A 136 14.24 7.80 -10.66
C ARG A 136 13.74 8.86 -9.67
N LYS A 137 13.76 10.12 -10.12
CA LYS A 137 13.21 11.29 -9.42
C LYS A 137 12.34 12.11 -10.37
N LEU A 138 11.18 12.60 -9.89
CA LEU A 138 10.30 13.51 -10.64
C LEU A 138 10.97 14.86 -10.90
N THR A 139 10.54 15.52 -11.95
CA THR A 139 10.81 16.94 -12.21
C THR A 139 9.71 17.82 -11.62
N GLY A 140 10.02 19.09 -11.28
CA GLY A 140 9.04 19.97 -10.64
C GLY A 140 7.75 20.16 -11.44
N TRP A 141 7.81 20.16 -12.79
CA TRP A 141 6.59 20.23 -13.62
C TRP A 141 5.73 18.97 -13.47
N GLN A 142 6.32 17.80 -13.40
CA GLN A 142 5.59 16.55 -13.17
C GLN A 142 4.91 16.54 -11.81
N GLU A 143 5.57 17.09 -10.77
CA GLU A 143 4.98 17.24 -9.44
C GLU A 143 3.71 18.10 -9.48
N VAL A 144 3.76 19.26 -10.15
CA VAL A 144 2.58 20.14 -10.31
C VAL A 144 1.45 19.44 -11.08
N ALA A 145 1.76 18.75 -12.17
CA ALA A 145 0.77 18.04 -12.96
C ALA A 145 0.06 16.93 -12.17
N VAL A 146 0.82 16.21 -11.33
CA VAL A 146 0.26 15.17 -10.45
C VAL A 146 -0.68 15.78 -9.40
N ILE A 147 -0.28 16.87 -8.74
CA ILE A 147 -1.12 17.54 -7.74
C ILE A 147 -2.42 18.02 -8.38
N ALA A 148 -2.36 18.66 -9.55
CA ALA A 148 -3.55 19.08 -10.28
C ALA A 148 -4.47 17.90 -10.62
N GLY A 149 -3.91 16.79 -11.08
CA GLY A 149 -4.66 15.57 -11.38
C GLY A 149 -5.36 14.99 -10.13
N ILE A 150 -4.70 14.97 -8.98
CA ILE A 150 -5.28 14.52 -7.70
C ILE A 150 -6.47 15.40 -7.32
N VAL A 151 -6.33 16.72 -7.39
CA VAL A 151 -7.43 17.66 -7.06
C VAL A 151 -8.63 17.45 -7.98
N ILE A 152 -8.41 17.39 -9.30
CA ILE A 152 -9.49 17.17 -10.28
C ILE A 152 -10.19 15.84 -10.01
N TRP A 153 -9.45 14.76 -9.84
CA TRP A 153 -10.00 13.44 -9.54
C TRP A 153 -10.84 13.45 -8.25
N THR A 154 -10.30 14.03 -7.17
CA THR A 154 -11.00 14.09 -5.87
C THR A 154 -12.36 14.79 -6.01
N VAL A 155 -12.41 15.94 -6.70
CA VAL A 155 -13.65 16.68 -6.88
C VAL A 155 -14.63 15.91 -7.76
N VAL A 156 -14.17 15.37 -8.89
CA VAL A 156 -15.05 14.68 -9.86
C VAL A 156 -15.55 13.37 -9.26
N VAL A 157 -14.66 12.51 -8.78
CA VAL A 157 -15.04 11.19 -8.24
C VAL A 157 -15.82 11.35 -6.94
N GLY A 158 -15.39 12.25 -6.05
CA GLY A 158 -16.12 12.54 -4.81
C GLY A 158 -17.57 12.99 -5.08
N TYR A 159 -17.76 13.89 -6.04
CA TYR A 159 -19.11 14.34 -6.46
C TYR A 159 -19.93 13.16 -6.99
N PHE A 160 -19.44 12.42 -7.98
CA PHE A 160 -20.21 11.30 -8.54
C PHE A 160 -20.49 10.21 -7.51
N THR A 161 -19.55 9.90 -6.62
CA THR A 161 -19.74 8.90 -5.56
C THR A 161 -20.80 9.37 -4.56
N SER A 162 -20.84 10.66 -4.21
CA SER A 162 -21.85 11.20 -3.30
C SER A 162 -23.28 11.13 -3.87
N GLU A 163 -23.42 11.20 -5.19
CA GLU A 163 -24.74 11.08 -5.87
C GLU A 163 -25.24 9.62 -5.95
N LEU A 164 -24.35 8.62 -5.79
CA LEU A 164 -24.75 7.21 -5.86
C LEU A 164 -25.61 6.75 -4.67
N ASN A 165 -25.71 7.57 -3.60
CA ASN A 165 -26.49 7.27 -2.39
C ASN A 165 -26.27 5.85 -1.86
N ILE A 166 -25.05 5.38 -1.86
CA ILE A 166 -24.67 4.07 -1.32
C ILE A 166 -24.73 4.18 0.20
N ALA A 167 -25.88 3.88 0.78
CA ALA A 167 -26.06 3.84 2.22
C ALA A 167 -25.24 2.68 2.80
N THR A 168 -24.35 2.96 3.75
CA THR A 168 -23.63 1.93 4.50
C THR A 168 -24.04 2.00 5.96
N ASP A 169 -24.29 0.85 6.58
CA ASP A 169 -24.56 0.77 8.03
C ASP A 169 -23.33 1.16 8.87
N LEU A 170 -22.15 1.19 8.22
CA LEU A 170 -20.86 1.47 8.85
C LEU A 170 -20.81 2.85 9.53
N PHE A 171 -21.58 3.84 9.06
CA PHE A 171 -21.56 5.21 9.61
C PHE A 171 -22.78 5.54 10.50
N GLY A 172 -23.57 4.54 10.85
CA GLY A 172 -24.73 4.72 11.74
C GLY A 172 -25.75 5.77 11.25
N GLY A 173 -25.85 5.99 9.95
CA GLY A 173 -26.74 6.99 9.33
C GLY A 173 -26.26 8.46 9.46
N ASN A 174 -25.02 8.71 9.91
CA ASN A 174 -24.47 10.05 10.01
C ASN A 174 -23.99 10.55 8.63
N LYS A 175 -24.85 11.29 7.94
CA LYS A 175 -24.57 11.85 6.59
C LYS A 175 -23.34 12.75 6.52
N THR A 176 -23.01 13.46 7.59
CA THR A 176 -21.83 14.33 7.61
C THR A 176 -20.56 13.49 7.57
N ILE A 177 -20.47 12.45 8.39
CA ILE A 177 -19.34 11.52 8.39
C ILE A 177 -19.24 10.80 7.05
N GLU A 178 -20.37 10.31 6.52
CA GLU A 178 -20.44 9.66 5.21
C GLU A 178 -19.87 10.55 4.10
N THR A 179 -20.28 11.81 4.04
CA THR A 179 -19.77 12.78 3.05
C THR A 179 -18.26 12.98 3.19
N TRP A 180 -17.75 13.16 4.41
CA TRP A 180 -16.31 13.28 4.63
C TRP A 180 -15.54 12.05 4.17
N VAL A 181 -16.03 10.85 4.49
CA VAL A 181 -15.39 9.60 4.08
C VAL A 181 -15.40 9.44 2.56
N ILE A 182 -16.48 9.80 1.87
CA ILE A 182 -16.56 9.77 0.39
C ILE A 182 -15.45 10.63 -0.24
N TYR A 183 -15.30 11.88 0.19
CA TYR A 183 -14.26 12.77 -0.37
C TYR A 183 -12.85 12.37 0.05
N LEU A 184 -12.64 11.88 1.27
CA LEU A 184 -11.36 11.34 1.71
C LEU A 184 -10.99 10.09 0.92
N ASP A 185 -11.96 9.20 0.65
CA ASP A 185 -11.76 7.99 -0.17
C ASP A 185 -11.43 8.34 -1.62
N ALA A 186 -12.15 9.31 -2.22
CA ALA A 186 -11.85 9.81 -3.56
C ALA A 186 -10.43 10.43 -3.62
N CYS A 187 -10.01 11.16 -2.60
CA CYS A 187 -8.66 11.70 -2.51
C CYS A 187 -7.60 10.59 -2.33
N ALA A 188 -7.86 9.63 -1.45
CA ALA A 188 -6.96 8.49 -1.23
C ALA A 188 -6.80 7.67 -2.51
N SER A 189 -7.89 7.42 -3.24
CA SER A 189 -7.83 6.71 -4.52
C SER A 189 -7.01 7.47 -5.58
N ALA A 190 -7.15 8.81 -5.65
CA ALA A 190 -6.35 9.64 -6.55
C ALA A 190 -4.86 9.58 -6.24
N VAL A 191 -4.50 9.72 -4.95
CA VAL A 191 -3.10 9.61 -4.49
C VAL A 191 -2.59 8.20 -4.72
N GLY A 192 -3.41 7.18 -4.49
CA GLY A 192 -3.10 5.78 -4.77
C GLY A 192 -2.81 5.52 -6.25
N ILE A 193 -3.61 6.06 -7.18
CA ILE A 193 -3.35 5.98 -8.62
C ILE A 193 -2.00 6.63 -8.96
N ALA A 194 -1.73 7.84 -8.44
CA ALA A 194 -0.44 8.51 -8.65
C ALA A 194 0.72 7.65 -8.10
N ASN A 195 0.53 7.06 -6.93
CA ASN A 195 1.50 6.17 -6.31
C ASN A 195 1.78 4.93 -7.16
N GLY A 196 0.76 4.25 -7.67
CA GLY A 196 0.90 3.10 -8.55
C GLY A 196 1.68 3.43 -9.83
N VAL A 197 1.42 4.60 -10.43
CA VAL A 197 2.22 5.12 -11.56
C VAL A 197 3.68 5.37 -11.16
N PHE A 198 3.91 5.91 -9.95
CA PHE A 198 5.27 6.13 -9.46
C PHE A 198 6.01 4.82 -9.20
N ILE A 199 5.33 3.81 -8.66
CA ILE A 199 5.87 2.47 -8.49
C ILE A 199 6.22 1.87 -9.85
N LEU A 200 5.29 1.88 -10.80
CA LEU A 200 5.51 1.40 -12.16
C LEU A 200 6.74 2.04 -12.80
N LEU A 201 6.88 3.36 -12.71
CA LEU A 201 7.94 4.13 -13.32
C LEU A 201 9.20 4.24 -12.44
N ARG A 202 9.19 3.64 -11.25
CA ARG A 202 10.30 3.57 -10.29
C ARG A 202 10.72 4.94 -9.77
N TYR A 203 9.73 5.85 -9.54
CA TYR A 203 9.99 7.15 -8.96
C TYR A 203 10.08 7.07 -7.43
N ARG A 204 11.10 7.74 -6.84
CA ARG A 204 11.28 7.82 -5.39
C ARG A 204 10.07 8.49 -4.70
N GLU A 205 9.40 9.40 -5.39
CA GLU A 205 8.25 10.16 -4.90
C GLU A 205 7.04 9.28 -4.57
N GLN A 206 7.05 8.00 -4.94
CA GLN A 206 6.07 7.02 -4.46
C GLN A 206 5.97 7.02 -2.92
N TRP A 207 7.10 7.19 -2.22
CA TRP A 207 7.11 7.18 -0.76
C TRP A 207 6.39 8.40 -0.15
N ILE A 208 6.44 9.56 -0.82
CA ILE A 208 5.69 10.76 -0.42
C ILE A 208 4.19 10.55 -0.67
N ALA A 209 3.82 10.05 -1.85
CA ALA A 209 2.44 9.72 -2.18
C ALA A 209 1.88 8.69 -1.20
N TRP A 210 2.64 7.63 -0.89
CA TRP A 210 2.26 6.61 0.07
C TRP A 210 2.05 7.16 1.48
N TYR A 211 2.89 8.11 1.90
CA TYR A 211 2.74 8.79 3.19
C TYR A 211 1.43 9.56 3.28
N ILE A 212 1.09 10.33 2.24
CA ILE A 212 -0.16 11.10 2.16
C ILE A 212 -1.36 10.16 2.13
N CYS A 213 -1.32 9.12 1.29
CA CYS A 213 -2.38 8.11 1.20
C CYS A 213 -2.65 7.46 2.56
N THR A 214 -1.58 7.06 3.26
CA THR A 214 -1.68 6.46 4.60
C THR A 214 -2.35 7.38 5.61
N LEU A 215 -2.06 8.68 5.61
CA LEU A 215 -2.71 9.65 6.50
C LEU A 215 -4.21 9.81 6.19
N LEU A 216 -4.58 9.83 4.91
CA LEU A 216 -5.98 9.88 4.48
C LEU A 216 -6.73 8.62 4.93
N GLU A 217 -6.15 7.45 4.72
CA GLU A 217 -6.73 6.18 5.12
C GLU A 217 -6.81 6.01 6.65
N MET A 218 -5.84 6.53 7.40
CA MET A 218 -5.95 6.59 8.87
C MET A 218 -7.17 7.41 9.30
N ALA A 219 -7.39 8.56 8.68
CA ALA A 219 -8.57 9.39 8.97
C ALA A 219 -9.87 8.63 8.65
N ILE A 220 -9.94 7.94 7.50
CA ILE A 220 -11.09 7.11 7.12
C ILE A 220 -11.32 6.00 8.16
N ASN A 221 -10.28 5.26 8.53
CA ASN A 221 -10.39 4.15 9.47
C ASN A 221 -10.85 4.61 10.86
N ILE A 222 -10.40 5.79 11.32
CA ILE A 222 -10.86 6.39 12.59
C ILE A 222 -12.35 6.76 12.49
N LEU A 223 -12.76 7.41 11.40
CA LEU A 223 -14.16 7.80 11.18
C LEU A 223 -15.09 6.60 11.04
N ALA A 224 -14.58 5.50 10.46
CA ALA A 224 -15.31 4.25 10.28
C ALA A 224 -15.24 3.29 11.49
N GLY A 225 -14.49 3.64 12.55
CA GLY A 225 -14.30 2.76 13.71
C GLY A 225 -13.41 1.54 13.47
N GLN A 226 -12.70 1.47 12.35
CA GLN A 226 -11.87 0.32 11.94
C GLN A 226 -10.47 0.38 12.59
N TYR A 227 -10.42 0.35 13.91
CA TYR A 227 -9.19 0.58 14.68
C TYR A 227 -8.13 -0.50 14.50
N MET A 228 -8.50 -1.73 14.19
CA MET A 228 -7.53 -2.81 13.93
C MET A 228 -6.61 -2.47 12.75
N LEU A 229 -7.14 -1.80 11.71
CA LEU A 229 -6.37 -1.38 10.54
C LEU A 229 -5.39 -0.24 10.82
N LEU A 230 -5.52 0.46 11.96
CA LEU A 230 -4.54 1.50 12.35
C LEU A 230 -3.14 0.91 12.60
N ALA A 231 -3.04 -0.35 13.03
CA ALA A 231 -1.75 -1.02 13.16
C ALA A 231 -0.99 -1.05 11.83
N LEU A 232 -1.70 -1.41 10.74
CA LEU A 232 -1.14 -1.42 9.39
C LEU A 232 -0.68 -0.01 8.97
N LYS A 233 -1.50 1.02 9.23
CA LYS A 233 -1.18 2.40 8.85
C LYS A 233 0.03 2.96 9.62
N ILE A 234 0.20 2.60 10.89
CA ILE A 234 1.42 2.90 11.67
C ILE A 234 2.63 2.19 11.04
N GLY A 235 2.46 0.94 10.62
CA GLY A 235 3.45 0.21 9.86
C GLY A 235 3.85 0.96 8.59
N PHE A 236 2.90 1.37 7.78
CA PHE A 236 3.15 2.14 6.55
C PHE A 236 3.92 3.43 6.80
N LEU A 237 3.53 4.26 7.78
CA LEU A 237 4.22 5.50 8.08
C LEU A 237 5.70 5.27 8.43
N THR A 238 5.99 4.24 9.21
CA THR A 238 7.37 3.93 9.61
C THR A 238 8.18 3.34 8.45
N ASN A 239 7.61 2.42 7.66
CA ASN A 239 8.28 1.83 6.51
C ASN A 239 8.46 2.82 5.36
N THR A 240 7.51 3.73 5.14
CA THR A 240 7.61 4.80 4.15
C THR A 240 8.84 5.68 4.41
N THR A 241 9.09 6.04 5.67
CA THR A 241 10.30 6.77 6.06
C THR A 241 11.57 5.96 5.76
N TYR A 242 11.57 4.68 6.12
CA TYR A 242 12.69 3.77 5.85
C TYR A 242 12.97 3.60 4.35
N GLY A 243 11.93 3.33 3.55
CA GLY A 243 12.02 3.18 2.11
C GLY A 243 12.49 4.45 1.40
N TYR A 244 11.95 5.62 1.79
CA TYR A 244 12.39 6.91 1.25
C TYR A 244 13.88 7.18 1.50
N ILE A 245 14.37 6.88 2.70
CA ILE A 245 15.78 7.03 3.06
C ILE A 245 16.64 6.09 2.20
N LYS A 246 16.29 4.80 2.12
CA LYS A 246 17.02 3.81 1.31
C LYS A 246 17.09 4.20 -0.17
N TRP A 247 15.96 4.54 -0.77
CA TRP A 247 15.92 4.93 -2.18
C TRP A 247 16.64 6.25 -2.45
N THR A 248 16.65 7.18 -1.49
CA THR A 248 17.44 8.41 -1.59
C THR A 248 18.95 8.15 -1.52
N GLN A 249 19.38 7.24 -0.65
CA GLN A 249 20.78 6.82 -0.55
C GLN A 249 21.24 6.13 -1.83
N TYR A 250 20.43 5.23 -2.38
CA TYR A 250 20.68 4.58 -3.66
C TYR A 250 20.88 5.60 -4.80
N ILE A 251 19.97 6.57 -4.97
CA ILE A 251 20.10 7.61 -6.01
C ILE A 251 21.40 8.43 -5.83
N ARG A 252 21.79 8.72 -4.59
CA ARG A 252 23.01 9.49 -4.31
C ARG A 252 24.29 8.71 -4.67
N SER A 253 24.38 7.44 -4.31
CA SER A 253 25.54 6.59 -4.63
C SER A 253 25.75 6.48 -6.15
N HIS A 254 24.68 6.17 -6.90
CA HIS A 254 24.75 6.00 -8.36
C HIS A 254 25.02 7.30 -9.15
N LYS A 255 24.74 8.48 -8.54
CA LYS A 255 25.13 9.77 -9.15
C LYS A 255 26.62 10.05 -9.02
N THR A 256 27.23 9.58 -7.96
CA THR A 256 28.67 9.78 -7.72
C THR A 256 29.47 8.94 -8.71
N ASP A 257 29.05 7.73 -8.99
CA ASP A 257 29.74 6.83 -9.95
C ASP A 257 29.68 7.37 -11.39
N LYS A 258 28.56 7.98 -11.81
CA LYS A 258 28.44 8.62 -13.13
C LYS A 258 29.36 9.84 -13.30
N LYS A 259 29.76 10.52 -12.22
CA LYS A 259 30.69 11.64 -12.26
C LYS A 259 32.16 11.20 -12.23
N SER A 260 32.48 10.01 -11.76
CA SER A 260 33.84 9.46 -11.71
C SER A 260 34.26 8.81 -13.04
N ILE A 261 33.29 8.57 -13.96
CA ILE A 261 33.52 7.92 -15.26
C ILE A 261 33.50 8.95 -16.42
N ALA A 262 33.17 10.20 -16.15
CA ALA A 262 33.17 11.34 -17.10
C ALA A 262 34.36 12.25 -16.83
#